data_3257f24b22002ebb00b7546eb78b0f3d
#
_entry.id   3257f24b22002ebb00b7546eb78b0f3d
#
_cell.length_a   1.000
_cell.length_b   1.000
_cell.length_c   1.000
_cell.angle_alpha   90.00
_cell.angle_beta   90.00
_cell.angle_gamma   90.00
#
_symmetry.space_group_name_H-M   'P 1'
#
loop_
_entity.id
_entity.type
_entity.pdbx_description
1 polymer ?
#
loop_
_entity_poly.entity_id
_entity_poly.type
_entity_poly.pdbx_seq_one_letter_code
_entity_poly.pdbx_strand_id
1 'polypeptide(L)'
;MIKKTMIALGAMSMLAACAKAPESIAPSYVSEIPYQSYSCVQLGQEKARLEQAYAVTAKAQNDARTGDAWGVFLIGMPTSSLSGGNVAAEVASLKGQMVAVDKSIIVKNCRTLPNAAPS
;
A
#
# COMPACT_ATOMS: atom_id res chain seq x y z
N MET A 1 -27.07 -29.52 -12.84
CA MET A 1 -26.71 -28.17 -13.33
C MET A 1 -26.40 -27.21 -12.19
N ILE A 2 -27.20 -27.14 -11.15
CA ILE A 2 -27.00 -26.21 -10.00
C ILE A 2 -25.71 -26.49 -9.22
N LYS A 3 -25.31 -27.76 -9.06
CA LYS A 3 -24.07 -28.14 -8.36
C LYS A 3 -22.78 -27.67 -9.07
N LYS A 4 -22.78 -27.65 -10.39
CA LYS A 4 -21.60 -27.19 -11.17
C LYS A 4 -21.45 -25.68 -11.14
N THR A 5 -22.54 -24.94 -11.07
CA THR A 5 -22.56 -23.48 -10.97
C THR A 5 -22.09 -23.01 -9.58
N MET A 6 -22.44 -23.73 -8.53
CA MET A 6 -21.98 -23.40 -7.16
C MET A 6 -20.46 -23.62 -6.99
N ILE A 7 -19.88 -24.63 -7.63
CA ILE A 7 -18.44 -24.90 -7.58
C ILE A 7 -17.66 -23.79 -8.30
N ALA A 8 -18.19 -23.28 -9.42
CA ALA A 8 -17.58 -22.18 -10.16
C ALA A 8 -17.61 -20.85 -9.38
N LEU A 9 -18.71 -20.56 -8.66
CA LEU A 9 -18.80 -19.37 -7.81
C LEU A 9 -17.83 -19.46 -6.60
N GLY A 10 -17.66 -20.65 -6.04
CA GLY A 10 -16.75 -20.86 -4.91
C GLY A 10 -15.27 -20.71 -5.30
N ALA A 11 -14.89 -21.12 -6.51
CA ALA A 11 -13.53 -20.96 -7.02
C ALA A 11 -13.17 -19.49 -7.30
N MET A 12 -14.13 -18.68 -7.72
CA MET A 12 -13.93 -17.25 -7.98
C MET A 12 -13.69 -16.44 -6.69
N SER A 13 -14.27 -16.88 -5.57
CA SER A 13 -14.11 -16.20 -4.28
C SER A 13 -12.72 -16.41 -3.66
N MET A 14 -12.03 -17.50 -3.99
CA MET A 14 -10.68 -17.78 -3.48
C MET A 14 -9.59 -16.93 -4.13
N LEU A 15 -9.78 -16.46 -5.38
CA LEU A 15 -8.85 -15.58 -6.08
C LEU A 15 -8.76 -14.18 -5.46
N ALA A 16 -9.82 -13.74 -4.74
CA ALA A 16 -9.84 -12.45 -4.05
C ALA A 16 -9.07 -12.46 -2.72
N ALA A 17 -8.68 -13.62 -2.20
CA ALA A 17 -7.98 -13.77 -0.93
C ALA A 17 -6.45 -13.68 -1.04
N CYS A 18 -5.88 -13.69 -2.26
CA CYS A 18 -4.44 -13.56 -2.48
C CYS A 18 -3.96 -12.13 -2.26
N ALA A 19 -2.72 -11.99 -1.79
CA ALA A 19 -2.08 -10.70 -1.63
C ALA A 19 -1.99 -9.95 -2.97
N LYS A 20 -2.39 -8.68 -2.98
CA LYS A 20 -2.30 -7.81 -4.14
C LYS A 20 -0.90 -7.23 -4.28
N ALA A 21 -0.49 -6.92 -5.51
CA ALA A 21 0.70 -6.13 -5.75
C ALA A 21 0.56 -4.74 -5.10
N PRO A 22 1.64 -4.18 -4.52
CA PRO A 22 1.58 -2.86 -3.87
C PRO A 22 1.02 -1.77 -4.77
N GLU A 23 1.35 -1.80 -6.05
CA GLU A 23 0.91 -0.83 -7.05
C GLU A 23 -0.61 -0.86 -7.27
N SER A 24 -1.23 -2.02 -7.05
CA SER A 24 -2.68 -2.22 -7.21
C SER A 24 -3.48 -1.86 -5.98
N ILE A 25 -2.82 -1.56 -4.86
CA ILE A 25 -3.47 -1.19 -3.61
C ILE A 25 -3.79 0.30 -3.64
N ALA A 26 -5.07 0.65 -3.55
CA ALA A 26 -5.50 2.03 -3.48
C ALA A 26 -5.07 2.70 -2.16
N PRO A 27 -4.70 4.00 -2.17
CA PRO A 27 -4.44 4.72 -0.95
C PRO A 27 -5.69 4.79 -0.06
N SER A 28 -5.50 4.63 1.24
CA SER A 28 -6.53 4.96 2.22
C SER A 28 -6.64 6.46 2.37
N TYR A 29 -7.82 6.95 2.74
CA TYR A 29 -7.97 8.36 3.08
C TYR A 29 -7.17 8.67 4.36
N VAL A 30 -6.33 9.69 4.27
CA VAL A 30 -5.61 10.26 5.41
C VAL A 30 -5.81 11.77 5.39
N SER A 31 -6.22 12.33 6.53
CA SER A 31 -6.40 13.77 6.67
C SER A 31 -5.07 14.51 6.58
N GLU A 32 -5.05 15.63 5.90
CA GLU A 32 -3.90 16.53 5.87
C GLU A 32 -3.82 17.47 7.08
N ILE A 33 -4.80 17.47 7.97
CA ILE A 33 -4.85 18.36 9.14
C ILE A 33 -3.56 18.29 9.99
N PRO A 34 -3.02 17.12 10.34
CA PRO A 34 -1.78 17.04 11.09
C PRO A 34 -0.57 17.71 10.43
N TYR A 35 -0.58 17.76 9.10
CA TYR A 35 0.53 18.33 8.33
C TYR A 35 0.43 19.84 8.11
N GLN A 36 -0.69 20.45 8.46
CA GLN A 36 -0.89 21.89 8.30
C GLN A 36 0.08 22.74 9.15
N SER A 37 0.53 22.21 10.29
CA SER A 37 1.51 22.85 11.15
C SER A 37 2.96 22.60 10.72
N TYR A 38 3.20 21.73 9.75
CA TYR A 38 4.54 21.42 9.30
C TYR A 38 5.10 22.52 8.39
N SER A 39 6.38 22.84 8.56
CA SER A 39 7.11 23.68 7.60
C SER A 39 7.36 22.91 6.29
N CYS A 40 7.72 23.61 5.24
CA CYS A 40 8.11 22.97 3.98
C CYS A 40 9.28 22.00 4.15
N VAL A 41 10.26 22.33 5.01
CA VAL A 41 11.37 21.43 5.35
C VAL A 41 10.86 20.16 6.04
N GLN A 42 9.99 20.30 7.01
CA GLN A 42 9.39 19.16 7.72
C GLN A 42 8.56 18.29 6.79
N LEU A 43 7.80 18.88 5.88
CA LEU A 43 7.03 18.13 4.87
C LEU A 43 7.95 17.33 3.94
N GLY A 44 9.07 17.91 3.52
CA GLY A 44 10.07 17.21 2.70
C GLY A 44 10.70 16.03 3.44
N GLN A 45 11.03 16.21 4.71
CA GLN A 45 11.57 15.15 5.57
C GLN A 45 10.55 14.03 5.78
N GLU A 46 9.30 14.38 6.05
CA GLU A 46 8.22 13.42 6.23
C GLU A 46 7.97 12.63 4.95
N LYS A 47 7.97 13.30 3.81
CA LYS A 47 7.85 12.63 2.51
C LYS A 47 8.96 11.59 2.32
N ALA A 48 10.22 11.95 2.57
CA ALA A 48 11.33 11.01 2.45
C ALA A 48 11.19 9.82 3.40
N ARG A 49 10.75 10.05 4.63
CA ARG A 49 10.49 8.99 5.60
C ARG A 49 9.39 8.03 5.11
N LEU A 50 8.31 8.57 4.59
CA LEU A 50 7.20 7.78 4.07
C LEU A 50 7.60 6.97 2.84
N GLU A 51 8.39 7.53 1.95
CA GLU A 51 8.92 6.84 0.77
C GLU A 51 9.79 5.64 1.16
N GLN A 52 10.64 5.81 2.18
CA GLN A 52 11.45 4.70 2.71
C GLN A 52 10.58 3.62 3.35
N ALA A 53 9.62 4.02 4.18
CA ALA A 53 8.68 3.08 4.80
C ALA A 53 7.86 2.34 3.74
N TYR A 54 7.41 3.04 2.72
CA TYR A 54 6.69 2.43 1.61
C TYR A 54 7.56 1.41 0.86
N ALA A 55 8.82 1.72 0.58
CA ALA A 55 9.72 0.80 -0.12
C ALA A 55 9.88 -0.53 0.64
N VAL A 56 10.05 -0.46 1.96
CA VAL A 56 10.15 -1.64 2.82
C VAL A 56 8.85 -2.44 2.84
N THR A 57 7.72 -1.75 3.04
CA THR A 57 6.41 -2.38 3.13
C THR A 57 5.96 -2.94 1.78
N ALA A 58 6.25 -2.25 0.68
CA ALA A 58 5.98 -2.73 -0.67
C ALA A 58 6.77 -4.00 -0.98
N LYS A 59 8.03 -4.07 -0.54
CA LYS A 59 8.81 -5.30 -0.67
C LYS A 59 8.18 -6.45 0.12
N ALA A 60 7.78 -6.22 1.37
CA ALA A 60 7.10 -7.22 2.18
C ALA A 60 5.79 -7.69 1.53
N GLN A 61 5.02 -6.77 0.93
CA GLN A 61 3.79 -7.12 0.21
C GLN A 61 4.07 -7.94 -1.06
N ASN A 62 5.12 -7.61 -1.81
CA ASN A 62 5.55 -8.41 -2.95
C ASN A 62 6.01 -9.80 -2.54
N ASP A 63 6.73 -9.92 -1.44
CA ASP A 63 7.16 -11.22 -0.89
C ASP A 63 5.94 -12.05 -0.45
N ALA A 64 4.95 -11.42 0.19
CA ALA A 64 3.69 -12.05 0.56
C ALA A 64 2.91 -12.53 -0.68
N ARG A 65 2.84 -11.72 -1.72
CA ARG A 65 2.21 -12.08 -2.99
C ARG A 65 2.89 -13.29 -3.63
N THR A 66 4.20 -13.33 -3.65
CA THR A 66 4.97 -14.46 -4.16
C THR A 66 4.74 -15.73 -3.31
N GLY A 67 4.75 -15.59 -1.98
CA GLY A 67 4.45 -16.68 -1.06
C GLY A 67 3.03 -17.23 -1.23
N ASP A 68 2.04 -16.34 -1.42
CA ASP A 68 0.67 -16.75 -1.71
C ASP A 68 0.55 -17.51 -3.04
N ALA A 69 1.24 -17.04 -4.09
CA ALA A 69 1.26 -17.71 -5.39
C ALA A 69 1.86 -19.11 -5.30
N TRP A 70 2.98 -19.28 -4.59
CA TRP A 70 3.59 -20.57 -4.34
C TRP A 70 2.71 -21.48 -3.47
N GLY A 71 2.09 -20.93 -2.43
CA GLY A 71 1.18 -21.66 -1.56
C GLY A 71 -0.03 -22.19 -2.33
N VAL A 72 -0.65 -21.36 -3.17
CA VAL A 72 -1.76 -21.78 -4.03
C VAL A 72 -1.32 -22.83 -5.03
N PHE A 73 -0.14 -22.69 -5.62
CA PHE A 73 0.41 -23.65 -6.57
C PHE A 73 0.69 -25.01 -5.94
N LEU A 74 1.29 -25.03 -4.73
CA LEU A 74 1.74 -26.27 -4.07
C LEU A 74 0.65 -26.95 -3.24
N ILE A 75 -0.17 -26.18 -2.52
CA ILE A 75 -1.16 -26.71 -1.57
C ILE A 75 -2.56 -26.12 -1.73
N GLY A 76 -2.76 -25.24 -2.71
CA GLY A 76 -4.06 -24.62 -2.99
C GLY A 76 -4.48 -23.53 -2.01
N MET A 77 -3.56 -23.03 -1.17
CA MET A 77 -3.86 -22.03 -0.14
C MET A 77 -2.86 -20.87 -0.17
N PRO A 78 -3.33 -19.59 0.00
CA PRO A 78 -2.44 -18.42 0.05
C PRO A 78 -1.74 -18.34 1.41
N THR A 79 -0.63 -19.06 1.56
CA THR A 79 0.05 -19.26 2.83
C THR A 79 0.54 -17.98 3.50
N SER A 80 1.09 -17.02 2.75
CA SER A 80 1.57 -15.75 3.32
C SER A 80 0.43 -14.90 3.86
N SER A 81 -0.69 -14.80 3.14
CA SER A 81 -1.89 -14.08 3.61
C SER A 81 -2.48 -14.72 4.87
N LEU A 82 -2.51 -16.05 4.95
CA LEU A 82 -3.01 -16.76 6.11
C LEU A 82 -2.09 -16.64 7.33
N SER A 83 -0.78 -16.51 7.13
CA SER A 83 0.21 -16.37 8.20
C SER A 83 0.54 -14.93 8.58
N GLY A 84 -0.19 -13.93 8.06
CA GLY A 84 -0.02 -12.52 8.38
C GLY A 84 1.05 -11.79 7.57
N GLY A 85 1.56 -12.39 6.49
CA GLY A 85 2.54 -11.74 5.60
C GLY A 85 1.93 -10.69 4.66
N ASN A 86 0.61 -10.65 4.52
CA ASN A 86 -0.09 -9.68 3.70
C ASN A 86 -0.26 -8.36 4.46
N VAL A 87 0.49 -7.34 4.04
CA VAL A 87 0.51 -6.00 4.66
C VAL A 87 -0.21 -4.95 3.81
N ALA A 88 -1.23 -5.37 3.06
CA ALA A 88 -1.97 -4.50 2.15
C ALA A 88 -2.58 -3.26 2.85
N ALA A 89 -3.08 -3.40 4.08
CA ALA A 89 -3.63 -2.28 4.84
C ALA A 89 -2.55 -1.25 5.19
N GLU A 90 -1.34 -1.70 5.50
CA GLU A 90 -0.20 -0.82 5.78
C GLU A 90 0.26 -0.10 4.51
N VAL A 91 0.33 -0.80 3.39
CA VAL A 91 0.61 -0.18 2.08
C VAL A 91 -0.42 0.90 1.76
N ALA A 92 -1.71 0.62 1.93
CA ALA A 92 -2.78 1.59 1.71
C ALA A 92 -2.65 2.82 2.62
N SER A 93 -2.32 2.62 3.89
CA SER A 93 -2.10 3.71 4.87
C SER A 93 -0.91 4.59 4.48
N LEU A 94 0.23 3.99 4.14
CA LEU A 94 1.42 4.74 3.71
C LEU A 94 1.16 5.56 2.44
N LYS A 95 0.48 4.97 1.46
CA LYS A 95 0.05 5.70 0.26
C LYS A 95 -0.86 6.88 0.60
N GLY A 96 -1.80 6.69 1.51
CA GLY A 96 -2.70 7.75 1.97
C GLY A 96 -1.96 8.89 2.65
N GLN A 97 -0.99 8.58 3.50
CA GLN A 97 -0.13 9.57 4.15
C GLN A 97 0.72 10.34 3.13
N MET A 98 1.27 9.65 2.13
CA MET A 98 2.02 10.30 1.05
C MET A 98 1.15 11.27 0.26
N VAL A 99 -0.09 10.90 -0.06
CA VAL A 99 -1.07 11.79 -0.71
C VAL A 99 -1.35 13.02 0.15
N ALA A 100 -1.56 12.85 1.45
CA ALA A 100 -1.82 13.96 2.37
C ALA A 100 -0.62 14.91 2.49
N VAL A 101 0.60 14.38 2.54
CA VAL A 101 1.83 15.18 2.56
C VAL A 101 2.02 15.94 1.24
N ASP A 102 1.84 15.27 0.10
CA ASP A 102 1.94 15.92 -1.21
C ASP A 102 0.92 17.04 -1.38
N LYS A 103 -0.31 16.82 -0.94
CA LYS A 103 -1.35 17.86 -0.95
C LYS A 103 -0.96 19.05 -0.05
N SER A 104 -0.39 18.79 1.12
CA SER A 104 0.08 19.84 2.02
C SER A 104 1.23 20.65 1.42
N ILE A 105 2.14 19.99 0.71
CA ILE A 105 3.23 20.65 -0.03
C ILE A 105 2.66 21.61 -1.10
N ILE A 106 1.65 21.17 -1.83
CA ILE A 106 1.00 21.97 -2.86
C ILE A 106 0.27 23.18 -2.24
N VAL A 107 -0.53 22.95 -1.21
CA VAL A 107 -1.32 23.98 -0.53
C VAL A 107 -0.43 25.03 0.11
N LYS A 108 0.70 24.62 0.70
CA LYS A 108 1.70 25.53 1.28
C LYS A 108 2.60 26.21 0.25
N ASN A 109 2.45 25.83 -1.01
CA ASN A 109 3.27 26.36 -2.09
C ASN A 109 4.76 26.13 -1.86
N CYS A 110 5.13 24.96 -1.33
CA CYS A 110 6.52 24.58 -1.15
C CYS A 110 7.17 24.34 -2.51
N ARG A 111 8.35 24.93 -2.73
CA ARG A 111 9.10 24.67 -3.94
C ARG A 111 9.85 23.34 -3.82
N THR A 112 9.48 22.40 -4.66
CA THR A 112 10.18 21.12 -4.78
C THR A 112 11.30 21.23 -5.83
N LEU A 113 12.35 21.93 -5.48
CA LEU A 113 13.57 21.86 -6.30
C LEU A 113 14.38 20.64 -5.84
N PRO A 114 14.98 19.88 -6.78
CA PRO A 114 15.64 18.61 -6.45
C PRO A 114 16.71 18.69 -5.38
N ASN A 115 17.25 19.84 -5.08
CA ASN A 115 18.27 20.04 -4.05
C ASN A 115 18.05 21.31 -3.24
N ALA A 116 16.91 21.95 -3.38
CA ALA A 116 16.60 23.11 -2.59
C ALA A 116 15.90 22.69 -1.31
N ALA A 117 16.36 23.19 -0.18
CA ALA A 117 15.57 23.17 1.01
C ALA A 117 14.21 23.83 0.71
N PRO A 118 13.08 23.17 0.94
CA PRO A 118 11.79 23.78 0.77
C PRO A 118 11.71 25.01 1.68
N SER A 119 11.37 26.11 1.15
CA SER A 119 11.23 27.36 1.90
C SER A 119 9.93 27.36 2.69
#